data_d398333c52aed8c87e8385e660aed2fd
#
_entry.id   d398333c52aed8c87e8385e660aed2fd
#
_cell.length_a   1.000
_cell.length_b   1.000
_cell.length_c   1.000
_cell.angle_alpha   90.00
_cell.angle_beta   90.00
_cell.angle_gamma   90.00
#
_symmetry.space_group_name_H-M   'P 1'
#
loop_
_entity.id
_entity.type
_entity.pdbx_description
1 polymer ?
#
loop_
_entity_poly.entity_id
_entity_poly.type
_entity_poly.pdbx_seq_one_letter_code
_entity_poly.pdbx_strand_id
1 'polypeptide(L)'
;VKNLFLILCMLCCSCFNSKVNGNLAKIAVLVDGVFDDKTFNKGAWDGAKKVEKEFGLEIVMKESNSNSYLADLESLKNNGSNFIWLIGYKLSDSAIIVALKNPEIKYVIIDPVYDSDLVIPENLSAITFRNEEGAFLVGYIAAKISKTGKIGFLGGVDNVIVNAFRYGYEAGAMYANRNINIDNKYIGSFVNINTGRNMANEMYVDKVDIIYHVAGLAGLGVIEAAHNFGDESYVIGVDQDQSHLAPDSVITSSIKDIGRILNIIISNYLKINAFEGGRILNYGLREGFLDFVKNPKMISFKLEKELDDISEKIINRKIVVPNNESTYNKFLKEFVN
;
A
#
# COMPACT_ATOMS: atom_id res chain seq x y z
N VAL A 1 48.29 52.73 -9.27
CA VAL A 1 46.89 53.10 -9.39
C VAL A 1 46.15 51.88 -9.88
N LYS A 2 45.57 51.09 -8.98
CA LYS A 2 44.76 49.90 -9.28
C LYS A 2 43.33 50.20 -8.86
N ASN A 3 42.43 50.29 -9.83
CA ASN A 3 41.00 50.37 -9.61
C ASN A 3 40.44 49.02 -9.29
N LEU A 4 39.89 48.87 -8.09
CA LEU A 4 39.16 47.70 -7.59
C LEU A 4 37.68 47.87 -7.97
N PHE A 5 37.19 47.09 -8.95
CA PHE A 5 35.77 47.02 -9.28
C PHE A 5 35.09 46.05 -8.33
N LEU A 6 34.27 46.58 -7.40
CA LEU A 6 33.41 45.86 -6.50
C LEU A 6 32.13 45.50 -7.29
N ILE A 7 31.98 44.20 -7.70
CA ILE A 7 30.73 43.72 -8.27
C ILE A 7 29.84 43.25 -7.11
N LEU A 8 28.82 44.03 -6.84
CA LEU A 8 27.76 43.74 -5.89
C LEU A 8 26.79 42.73 -6.52
N CYS A 9 26.93 41.44 -6.21
CA CYS A 9 25.94 40.40 -6.56
C CYS A 9 24.69 40.60 -5.71
N MET A 10 23.68 41.33 -6.25
CA MET A 10 22.32 41.26 -5.75
C MET A 10 21.75 39.85 -6.01
N LEU A 11 21.71 39.06 -4.97
CA LEU A 11 20.90 37.85 -4.93
C LEU A 11 19.43 38.27 -4.98
N CYS A 12 18.86 38.30 -6.18
CA CYS A 12 17.40 38.29 -6.33
C CYS A 12 16.87 36.97 -5.83
N CYS A 13 16.43 36.89 -4.56
CA CYS A 13 15.45 35.94 -4.11
C CYS A 13 14.15 36.22 -4.88
N SER A 14 14.07 35.71 -6.11
CA SER A 14 12.78 35.59 -6.80
C SER A 14 12.03 34.46 -6.11
N CYS A 15 11.15 34.80 -5.17
CA CYS A 15 10.05 33.96 -4.78
C CYS A 15 9.32 33.54 -6.06
N PHE A 16 9.53 32.32 -6.48
CA PHE A 16 8.72 31.66 -7.50
C PHE A 16 7.32 31.47 -6.92
N ASN A 17 6.51 32.55 -6.92
CA ASN A 17 5.07 32.41 -6.89
C ASN A 17 4.66 31.88 -8.26
N SER A 18 4.73 30.55 -8.43
CA SER A 18 4.01 29.89 -9.52
C SER A 18 2.52 30.14 -9.25
N LYS A 19 1.94 31.12 -9.94
CA LYS A 19 0.49 31.25 -10.03
C LYS A 19 -0.02 29.91 -10.53
N VAL A 20 -0.65 29.14 -9.65
CA VAL A 20 -1.48 28.00 -10.00
C VAL A 20 -2.52 28.52 -10.99
N ASN A 21 -2.47 28.04 -12.22
CA ASN A 21 -3.35 28.47 -13.30
C ASN A 21 -4.82 28.31 -12.87
N GLY A 22 -5.62 29.30 -13.10
CA GLY A 22 -6.93 29.59 -12.53
C GLY A 22 -8.11 28.70 -12.88
N ASN A 23 -7.93 27.37 -12.93
CA ASN A 23 -8.97 26.38 -12.65
C ASN A 23 -8.42 25.49 -11.56
N LEU A 24 -8.54 25.95 -10.30
CA LEU A 24 -8.14 25.13 -9.16
C LEU A 24 -8.84 23.77 -9.26
N ALA A 25 -8.05 22.72 -9.40
CA ALA A 25 -8.58 21.37 -9.32
C ALA A 25 -9.27 21.22 -7.96
N LYS A 26 -10.57 20.98 -7.97
CA LYS A 26 -11.30 20.60 -6.76
C LYS A 26 -11.19 19.10 -6.61
N ILE A 27 -10.31 18.71 -5.69
CA ILE A 27 -9.92 17.30 -5.52
C ILE A 27 -10.84 16.63 -4.50
N ALA A 28 -11.22 15.38 -4.79
CA ALA A 28 -11.91 14.53 -3.83
C ALA A 28 -11.23 13.16 -3.71
N VAL A 29 -11.35 12.57 -2.52
CA VAL A 29 -10.91 11.20 -2.23
C VAL A 29 -12.08 10.45 -1.64
N LEU A 30 -12.48 9.34 -2.29
CA LEU A 30 -13.53 8.44 -1.84
C LEU A 30 -12.94 7.09 -1.50
N VAL A 31 -13.27 6.55 -0.33
CA VAL A 31 -12.83 5.23 0.14
C VAL A 31 -14.03 4.29 0.34
N ASP A 32 -13.81 2.97 0.17
CA ASP A 32 -14.73 1.96 0.70
C ASP A 32 -14.50 1.78 2.20
N GLY A 33 -15.54 2.05 3.01
CA GLY A 33 -15.47 1.99 4.47
C GLY A 33 -15.04 3.30 5.11
N VAL A 34 -14.13 3.25 6.09
CA VAL A 34 -13.69 4.39 6.88
C VAL A 34 -12.25 4.78 6.59
N PHE A 35 -11.92 6.06 6.72
CA PHE A 35 -10.53 6.53 6.54
C PHE A 35 -9.61 6.05 7.66
N ASP A 36 -10.11 5.94 8.88
CA ASP A 36 -9.28 5.59 10.04
C ASP A 36 -9.18 4.07 10.26
N ASP A 37 -8.92 3.32 9.20
CA ASP A 37 -8.70 1.86 9.24
C ASP A 37 -7.31 1.46 9.74
N LYS A 38 -6.43 2.44 10.04
CA LYS A 38 -5.04 2.29 10.47
C LYS A 38 -4.13 1.58 9.44
N THR A 39 -4.61 1.39 8.21
CA THR A 39 -3.88 0.72 7.13
C THR A 39 -4.06 1.46 5.79
N PHE A 40 -4.73 0.83 4.85
CA PHE A 40 -4.88 1.22 3.44
C PHE A 40 -5.56 2.60 3.27
N ASN A 41 -6.77 2.78 3.83
CA ASN A 41 -7.51 4.03 3.70
C ASN A 41 -6.84 5.18 4.48
N LYS A 42 -6.20 4.84 5.63
CA LYS A 42 -5.44 5.81 6.42
C LYS A 42 -4.27 6.38 5.62
N GLY A 43 -3.59 5.55 4.81
CA GLY A 43 -2.53 6.00 3.90
C GLY A 43 -3.02 7.06 2.89
N ALA A 44 -4.21 6.86 2.32
CA ALA A 44 -4.83 7.84 1.43
C ALA A 44 -5.20 9.13 2.16
N TRP A 45 -5.75 9.03 3.37
CA TRP A 45 -6.05 10.19 4.24
C TRP A 45 -4.80 11.03 4.52
N ASP A 46 -3.73 10.39 4.99
CA ASP A 46 -2.50 11.09 5.36
C ASP A 46 -1.85 11.75 4.14
N GLY A 47 -1.87 11.06 3.00
CA GLY A 47 -1.43 11.63 1.73
C GLY A 47 -2.24 12.85 1.32
N ALA A 48 -3.57 12.79 1.42
CA ALA A 48 -4.45 13.91 1.10
C ALA A 48 -4.17 15.10 2.02
N LYS A 49 -4.06 14.89 3.34
CA LYS A 49 -3.73 15.95 4.30
C LYS A 49 -2.36 16.58 4.07
N LYS A 50 -1.39 15.80 3.61
CA LYS A 50 -0.08 16.33 3.21
C LYS A 50 -0.18 17.24 1.97
N VAL A 51 -0.95 16.82 0.96
CA VAL A 51 -1.21 17.62 -0.25
C VAL A 51 -1.95 18.92 0.09
N GLU A 52 -2.99 18.87 0.92
CA GLU A 52 -3.69 20.07 1.39
C GLU A 52 -2.72 21.08 1.98
N LYS A 53 -1.82 20.63 2.85
CA LYS A 53 -0.82 21.47 3.51
C LYS A 53 0.21 22.03 2.52
N GLU A 54 0.68 21.20 1.57
CA GLU A 54 1.73 21.59 0.62
C GLU A 54 1.23 22.61 -0.40
N PHE A 55 0.01 22.45 -0.90
CA PHE A 55 -0.55 23.28 -1.97
C PHE A 55 -1.56 24.33 -1.50
N GLY A 56 -1.91 24.34 -0.21
CA GLY A 56 -2.88 25.30 0.34
C GLY A 56 -4.28 25.13 -0.24
N LEU A 57 -4.69 23.90 -0.54
CA LEU A 57 -5.99 23.55 -1.10
C LEU A 57 -6.78 22.64 -0.14
N GLU A 58 -8.08 22.55 -0.33
CA GLU A 58 -8.96 21.65 0.41
C GLU A 58 -9.27 20.41 -0.46
N ILE A 59 -9.14 19.22 0.13
CA ILE A 59 -9.53 17.95 -0.49
C ILE A 59 -10.81 17.44 0.16
N VAL A 60 -11.84 17.19 -0.64
CA VAL A 60 -13.10 16.63 -0.15
C VAL A 60 -12.89 15.14 0.17
N MET A 61 -13.06 14.76 1.44
CA MET A 61 -12.90 13.40 1.92
C MET A 61 -14.26 12.73 2.07
N LYS A 62 -14.46 11.57 1.42
CA LYS A 62 -15.76 10.88 1.41
C LYS A 62 -15.59 9.40 1.78
N GLU A 63 -16.20 8.99 2.87
CA GLU A 63 -16.43 7.59 3.23
C GLU A 63 -17.68 7.08 2.53
N SER A 64 -17.63 5.87 1.97
CA SER A 64 -18.69 5.29 1.16
C SER A 64 -18.83 3.77 1.38
N ASN A 65 -19.81 3.16 0.76
CA ASN A 65 -20.05 1.71 0.79
C ASN A 65 -20.70 1.25 -0.51
N SER A 66 -20.78 -0.07 -0.73
CA SER A 66 -21.24 -0.66 -1.99
C SER A 66 -22.64 -0.24 -2.45
N ASN A 67 -23.51 0.22 -1.52
CA ASN A 67 -24.85 0.68 -1.87
C ASN A 67 -24.89 2.13 -2.36
N SER A 68 -23.82 2.89 -2.16
CA SER A 68 -23.79 4.35 -2.38
C SER A 68 -22.68 4.85 -3.30
N TYR A 69 -21.74 4.00 -3.74
CA TYR A 69 -20.58 4.45 -4.54
C TYR A 69 -20.94 5.38 -5.70
N LEU A 70 -21.86 4.99 -6.58
CA LEU A 70 -22.23 5.79 -7.74
C LEU A 70 -22.92 7.10 -7.35
N ALA A 71 -23.78 7.07 -6.33
CA ALA A 71 -24.48 8.24 -5.83
C ALA A 71 -23.50 9.23 -5.19
N ASP A 72 -22.55 8.73 -4.40
CA ASP A 72 -21.52 9.54 -3.75
C ASP A 72 -20.54 10.15 -4.77
N LEU A 73 -20.12 9.40 -5.79
CA LEU A 73 -19.28 9.90 -6.87
C LEU A 73 -19.98 11.00 -7.68
N GLU A 74 -21.28 10.82 -8.00
CA GLU A 74 -22.08 11.84 -8.65
C GLU A 74 -22.24 13.09 -7.77
N SER A 75 -22.43 12.91 -6.47
CA SER A 75 -22.49 14.02 -5.50
C SER A 75 -21.18 14.81 -5.46
N LEU A 76 -20.02 14.14 -5.43
CA LEU A 76 -18.71 14.79 -5.48
C LEU A 76 -18.54 15.64 -6.74
N LYS A 77 -18.92 15.09 -7.92
CA LYS A 77 -18.90 15.83 -9.18
C LYS A 77 -19.82 17.03 -9.12
N ASN A 78 -21.09 16.86 -8.70
CA ASN A 78 -22.08 17.93 -8.64
C ASN A 78 -21.68 19.06 -7.66
N ASN A 79 -20.88 18.73 -6.64
CA ASN A 79 -20.26 19.68 -5.74
C ASN A 79 -19.01 20.35 -6.34
N GLY A 80 -18.70 20.07 -7.62
CA GLY A 80 -17.65 20.70 -8.39
C GLY A 80 -16.29 20.00 -8.34
N SER A 81 -16.19 18.79 -7.78
CA SER A 81 -14.95 18.02 -7.84
C SER A 81 -14.67 17.59 -9.29
N ASN A 82 -13.47 17.88 -9.79
CA ASN A 82 -13.04 17.59 -11.16
C ASN A 82 -11.81 16.68 -11.24
N PHE A 83 -11.29 16.28 -10.08
CA PHE A 83 -10.22 15.30 -9.93
C PHE A 83 -10.55 14.38 -8.74
N ILE A 84 -10.99 13.14 -9.01
CA ILE A 84 -11.58 12.26 -7.99
C ILE A 84 -10.77 10.99 -7.88
N TRP A 85 -10.32 10.67 -6.66
CA TRP A 85 -9.64 9.44 -6.29
C TRP A 85 -10.62 8.44 -5.71
N LEU A 86 -10.51 7.19 -6.17
CA LEU A 86 -11.26 6.04 -5.68
C LEU A 86 -10.26 5.07 -5.04
N ILE A 87 -10.45 4.73 -3.77
CA ILE A 87 -9.50 3.92 -3.02
C ILE A 87 -10.11 2.55 -2.73
N GLY A 88 -9.58 1.52 -3.41
CA GLY A 88 -9.91 0.13 -3.19
C GLY A 88 -10.67 -0.55 -4.32
N TYR A 89 -10.44 -1.85 -4.44
CA TYR A 89 -10.87 -2.69 -5.58
C TYR A 89 -12.40 -2.79 -5.75
N LYS A 90 -13.18 -2.66 -4.68
CA LYS A 90 -14.65 -2.71 -4.77
C LYS A 90 -15.23 -1.56 -5.58
N LEU A 91 -14.46 -0.51 -5.82
CA LEU A 91 -14.82 0.64 -6.62
C LEU A 91 -14.51 0.45 -8.12
N SER A 92 -13.96 -0.70 -8.54
CA SER A 92 -13.49 -0.95 -9.92
C SER A 92 -14.56 -0.66 -10.98
N ASP A 93 -15.73 -1.27 -10.86
CA ASP A 93 -16.85 -1.08 -11.81
C ASP A 93 -17.36 0.36 -11.77
N SER A 94 -17.48 0.92 -10.57
CA SER A 94 -17.94 2.30 -10.40
C SER A 94 -17.01 3.30 -11.06
N ALA A 95 -15.68 3.07 -11.01
CA ALA A 95 -14.68 3.92 -11.66
C ALA A 95 -14.85 3.96 -13.18
N ILE A 96 -15.06 2.80 -13.81
CA ILE A 96 -15.33 2.71 -15.27
C ILE A 96 -16.63 3.45 -15.62
N ILE A 97 -17.71 3.18 -14.87
CA ILE A 97 -19.03 3.78 -15.12
C ILE A 97 -18.96 5.31 -15.06
N VAL A 98 -18.35 5.87 -13.99
CA VAL A 98 -18.30 7.34 -13.85
C VAL A 98 -17.31 7.99 -14.82
N ALA A 99 -16.22 7.31 -15.17
CA ALA A 99 -15.27 7.82 -16.15
C ALA A 99 -15.89 7.93 -17.55
N LEU A 100 -16.62 6.90 -18.00
CA LEU A 100 -17.32 6.92 -19.28
C LEU A 100 -18.45 7.97 -19.31
N LYS A 101 -19.16 8.15 -18.18
CA LYS A 101 -20.26 9.10 -18.06
C LYS A 101 -19.80 10.56 -18.03
N ASN A 102 -18.62 10.83 -17.46
CA ASN A 102 -18.13 12.19 -17.18
C ASN A 102 -16.70 12.37 -17.73
N PRO A 103 -16.53 12.48 -19.07
CA PRO A 103 -15.20 12.53 -19.69
C PRO A 103 -14.38 13.77 -19.31
N GLU A 104 -15.02 14.82 -18.80
CA GLU A 104 -14.38 16.05 -18.33
C GLU A 104 -13.71 15.92 -16.94
N ILE A 105 -14.11 14.89 -16.16
CA ILE A 105 -13.57 14.66 -14.80
C ILE A 105 -12.36 13.72 -14.91
N LYS A 106 -11.32 13.98 -14.13
CA LYS A 106 -10.18 13.06 -13.99
C LYS A 106 -10.40 12.12 -12.82
N TYR A 107 -10.25 10.83 -13.07
CA TYR A 107 -10.40 9.79 -12.07
C TYR A 107 -9.09 9.02 -11.89
N VAL A 108 -8.75 8.70 -10.64
CA VAL A 108 -7.67 7.78 -10.30
C VAL A 108 -8.24 6.69 -9.40
N ILE A 109 -7.99 5.44 -9.73
CA ILE A 109 -8.38 4.32 -8.87
C ILE A 109 -7.15 3.57 -8.36
N ILE A 110 -7.14 3.24 -7.08
CA ILE A 110 -6.11 2.46 -6.40
C ILE A 110 -6.59 1.01 -6.20
N ASP A 111 -5.73 0.06 -6.57
CA ASP A 111 -5.95 -1.39 -6.50
C ASP A 111 -7.22 -1.88 -7.23
N PRO A 112 -7.53 -1.41 -8.45
CA PRO A 112 -8.65 -1.98 -9.18
C PRO A 112 -8.38 -3.44 -9.58
N VAL A 113 -9.45 -4.19 -9.77
CA VAL A 113 -9.43 -5.50 -10.40
C VAL A 113 -10.17 -5.41 -11.73
N TYR A 114 -9.45 -5.57 -12.83
CA TYR A 114 -9.97 -5.50 -14.19
C TYR A 114 -9.52 -6.71 -15.01
N ASP A 115 -10.35 -7.11 -15.98
CA ASP A 115 -9.95 -8.07 -16.98
C ASP A 115 -8.85 -7.49 -17.89
N SER A 116 -7.97 -8.36 -18.38
CA SER A 116 -6.77 -7.96 -19.13
C SER A 116 -7.05 -7.27 -20.46
N ASP A 117 -8.25 -7.46 -21.01
CA ASP A 117 -8.74 -6.89 -22.27
C ASP A 117 -9.61 -5.64 -22.10
N LEU A 118 -9.86 -5.22 -20.84
CA LEU A 118 -10.62 -4.02 -20.57
C LEU A 118 -9.88 -2.77 -21.04
N VAL A 119 -10.53 -1.98 -21.88
CA VAL A 119 -10.01 -0.67 -22.30
C VAL A 119 -10.30 0.36 -21.21
N ILE A 120 -9.25 0.92 -20.65
CA ILE A 120 -9.36 1.95 -19.62
C ILE A 120 -9.73 3.30 -20.26
N PRO A 121 -10.77 4.02 -19.79
CA PRO A 121 -11.11 5.36 -20.28
C PRO A 121 -9.96 6.36 -20.15
N GLU A 122 -9.79 7.24 -21.14
CA GLU A 122 -8.70 8.24 -21.20
C GLU A 122 -8.64 9.20 -20.00
N ASN A 123 -9.76 9.37 -19.31
CA ASN A 123 -9.88 10.19 -18.10
C ASN A 123 -9.77 9.38 -16.79
N LEU A 124 -9.43 8.09 -16.87
CA LEU A 124 -9.20 7.21 -15.73
C LEU A 124 -7.74 6.71 -15.72
N SER A 125 -7.04 6.91 -14.61
CA SER A 125 -5.75 6.27 -14.31
C SER A 125 -5.97 5.15 -13.31
N ALA A 126 -5.63 3.91 -13.68
CA ALA A 126 -5.74 2.76 -12.81
C ALA A 126 -4.36 2.42 -12.23
N ILE A 127 -4.25 2.30 -10.92
CA ILE A 127 -2.97 2.05 -10.23
C ILE A 127 -3.06 0.74 -9.48
N THR A 128 -2.18 -0.19 -9.83
CA THR A 128 -2.01 -1.48 -9.17
C THR A 128 -0.60 -1.60 -8.59
N PHE A 129 -0.41 -2.57 -7.70
CA PHE A 129 0.88 -2.81 -7.06
C PHE A 129 1.31 -4.26 -7.22
N ARG A 130 2.61 -4.45 -7.34
CA ARG A 130 3.25 -5.77 -7.19
C ARG A 130 3.41 -6.07 -5.69
N ASN A 131 2.25 -6.22 -5.01
CA ASN A 131 2.14 -6.42 -3.56
C ASN A 131 3.02 -7.58 -3.07
N GLU A 132 3.19 -8.60 -3.91
CA GLU A 132 4.05 -9.74 -3.69
C GLU A 132 5.51 -9.35 -3.42
N GLU A 133 6.01 -8.26 -4.00
CA GLU A 133 7.41 -7.85 -3.83
C GLU A 133 7.70 -7.40 -2.39
N GLY A 134 6.84 -6.55 -1.82
CA GLY A 134 6.96 -6.13 -0.41
C GLY A 134 6.69 -7.27 0.57
N ALA A 135 5.69 -8.12 0.25
CA ALA A 135 5.34 -9.29 1.04
C ALA A 135 6.48 -10.33 1.09
N PHE A 136 7.25 -10.49 0.01
CA PHE A 136 8.43 -11.36 -0.02
C PHE A 136 9.46 -10.95 1.03
N LEU A 137 9.74 -9.66 1.14
CA LEU A 137 10.71 -9.15 2.11
C LEU A 137 10.28 -9.45 3.55
N VAL A 138 9.01 -9.21 3.88
CA VAL A 138 8.52 -9.49 5.24
C VAL A 138 8.35 -10.98 5.51
N GLY A 139 8.10 -11.81 4.49
CA GLY A 139 8.15 -13.27 4.59
C GLY A 139 9.56 -13.78 4.89
N TYR A 140 10.57 -13.22 4.22
CA TYR A 140 11.98 -13.51 4.51
C TYR A 140 12.33 -13.13 5.95
N ILE A 141 11.91 -11.95 6.42
CA ILE A 141 12.10 -11.50 7.81
C ILE A 141 11.47 -12.51 8.79
N ALA A 142 10.21 -12.87 8.57
CA ALA A 142 9.49 -13.79 9.44
C ALA A 142 10.23 -15.13 9.60
N ALA A 143 10.65 -15.74 8.50
CA ALA A 143 11.36 -17.04 8.53
C ALA A 143 12.75 -16.95 9.16
N LYS A 144 13.43 -15.78 9.11
CA LYS A 144 14.73 -15.56 9.75
C LYS A 144 14.63 -15.30 11.26
N ILE A 145 13.53 -14.74 11.72
CA ILE A 145 13.32 -14.37 13.13
C ILE A 145 12.56 -15.47 13.89
N SER A 146 11.70 -16.23 13.21
CA SER A 146 10.90 -17.30 13.84
C SER A 146 11.77 -18.26 14.64
N LYS A 147 11.32 -18.54 15.88
CA LYS A 147 11.96 -19.46 16.81
C LYS A 147 11.32 -20.85 16.76
N THR A 148 10.02 -20.91 16.48
CA THR A 148 9.29 -22.19 16.39
C THR A 148 9.43 -22.86 15.03
N GLY A 149 9.85 -22.10 14.00
CA GLY A 149 9.83 -22.56 12.62
C GLY A 149 8.41 -22.66 12.03
N LYS A 150 7.41 -22.05 12.71
CA LYS A 150 6.01 -22.01 12.27
C LYS A 150 5.52 -20.56 12.27
N ILE A 151 5.24 -20.04 11.07
CA ILE A 151 4.73 -18.68 10.86
C ILE A 151 3.33 -18.69 10.27
N GLY A 152 2.64 -17.56 10.29
CA GLY A 152 1.27 -17.44 9.82
C GLY A 152 1.05 -16.33 8.84
N PHE A 153 0.04 -16.52 7.96
CA PHE A 153 -0.56 -15.48 7.15
C PHE A 153 -2.05 -15.39 7.48
N LEU A 154 -2.55 -14.18 7.75
CA LEU A 154 -3.96 -13.97 8.06
C LEU A 154 -4.53 -12.86 7.16
N GLY A 155 -5.17 -13.28 6.05
CA GLY A 155 -5.80 -12.40 5.08
C GLY A 155 -7.20 -11.94 5.51
N GLY A 156 -7.63 -10.77 5.08
CA GLY A 156 -8.98 -10.27 5.31
C GLY A 156 -10.00 -11.08 4.52
N VAL A 157 -9.88 -11.10 3.21
CA VAL A 157 -10.77 -11.81 2.29
C VAL A 157 -9.93 -12.53 1.24
N ASP A 158 -10.32 -13.74 0.86
CA ASP A 158 -9.69 -14.49 -0.23
C ASP A 158 -10.02 -13.83 -1.58
N ASN A 159 -9.07 -13.09 -2.13
CA ASN A 159 -9.15 -12.47 -3.45
C ASN A 159 -7.76 -12.29 -4.07
N VAL A 160 -7.71 -11.91 -5.35
CA VAL A 160 -6.46 -11.82 -6.13
C VAL A 160 -5.43 -10.86 -5.52
N ILE A 161 -5.86 -9.75 -4.90
CA ILE A 161 -4.97 -8.75 -4.29
C ILE A 161 -4.36 -9.30 -3.01
N VAL A 162 -5.18 -9.84 -2.09
CA VAL A 162 -4.71 -10.43 -0.83
C VAL A 162 -3.86 -11.67 -1.09
N ASN A 163 -4.19 -12.44 -2.13
CA ASN A 163 -3.41 -13.61 -2.55
C ASN A 163 -2.03 -13.24 -3.09
N ALA A 164 -1.87 -12.09 -3.75
CA ALA A 164 -0.55 -11.62 -4.16
C ALA A 164 0.35 -11.40 -2.92
N PHE A 165 -0.16 -10.79 -1.85
CA PHE A 165 0.57 -10.68 -0.59
C PHE A 165 0.90 -12.06 0.01
N ARG A 166 -0.07 -12.98 0.03
CA ARG A 166 0.12 -14.33 0.57
C ARG A 166 1.24 -15.05 -0.15
N TYR A 167 1.17 -15.17 -1.48
CA TYR A 167 2.16 -15.92 -2.25
C TYR A 167 3.55 -15.27 -2.22
N GLY A 168 3.61 -13.93 -2.18
CA GLY A 168 4.86 -13.22 -1.95
C GLY A 168 5.47 -13.56 -0.59
N TYR A 169 4.68 -13.49 0.48
CA TYR A 169 5.10 -13.83 1.84
C TYR A 169 5.60 -15.27 1.95
N GLU A 170 4.82 -16.22 1.46
CA GLU A 170 5.20 -17.65 1.45
C GLU A 170 6.52 -17.87 0.69
N ALA A 171 6.66 -17.25 -0.50
CA ALA A 171 7.86 -17.37 -1.31
C ALA A 171 9.09 -16.80 -0.61
N GLY A 172 8.97 -15.64 0.03
CA GLY A 172 10.05 -15.03 0.81
C GLY A 172 10.46 -15.89 2.00
N ALA A 173 9.48 -16.45 2.72
CA ALA A 173 9.73 -17.34 3.84
C ALA A 173 10.43 -18.64 3.40
N MET A 174 9.96 -19.29 2.35
CA MET A 174 10.55 -20.50 1.79
C MET A 174 11.96 -20.24 1.20
N TYR A 175 12.18 -19.07 0.63
CA TYR A 175 13.51 -18.65 0.15
C TYR A 175 14.52 -18.49 1.30
N ALA A 176 14.06 -18.01 2.47
CA ALA A 176 14.87 -17.86 3.68
C ALA A 176 15.13 -19.17 4.41
N ASN A 177 14.12 -20.04 4.48
CA ASN A 177 14.15 -21.31 5.20
C ASN A 177 13.21 -22.33 4.55
N ARG A 178 13.77 -23.32 3.86
CA ARG A 178 13.00 -24.38 3.16
C ARG A 178 12.13 -25.25 4.07
N ASN A 179 12.44 -25.29 5.36
CA ASN A 179 11.73 -26.12 6.35
C ASN A 179 10.69 -25.34 7.15
N ILE A 180 10.46 -24.05 6.78
CA ILE A 180 9.47 -23.23 7.49
C ILE A 180 8.06 -23.79 7.27
N ASN A 181 7.28 -23.87 8.34
CA ASN A 181 5.86 -24.23 8.27
C ASN A 181 5.02 -22.95 8.23
N ILE A 182 4.07 -22.88 7.28
CA ILE A 182 3.26 -21.67 7.08
C ILE A 182 1.78 -22.04 7.22
N ASP A 183 1.09 -21.43 8.19
CA ASP A 183 -0.36 -21.56 8.41
C ASP A 183 -1.08 -20.37 7.77
N ASN A 184 -1.90 -20.63 6.74
CA ASN A 184 -2.61 -19.59 5.99
C ASN A 184 -4.09 -19.64 6.29
N LYS A 185 -4.66 -18.50 6.71
CA LYS A 185 -6.10 -18.36 6.99
C LYS A 185 -6.64 -17.04 6.45
N TYR A 186 -7.96 -16.99 6.30
CA TYR A 186 -8.71 -15.78 5.91
C TYR A 186 -9.82 -15.51 6.91
N ILE A 187 -9.96 -14.25 7.33
CA ILE A 187 -10.96 -13.80 8.31
C ILE A 187 -12.37 -13.79 7.70
N GLY A 188 -12.47 -13.65 6.36
CA GLY A 188 -13.72 -13.44 5.64
C GLY A 188 -14.24 -11.98 5.71
N SER A 189 -13.43 -11.06 6.28
CA SER A 189 -13.82 -9.66 6.48
C SER A 189 -12.60 -8.77 6.64
N PHE A 190 -12.67 -7.53 6.13
CA PHE A 190 -11.67 -6.49 6.42
C PHE A 190 -12.01 -5.64 7.65
N VAL A 191 -13.18 -5.84 8.28
CA VAL A 191 -13.66 -4.99 9.37
C VAL A 191 -13.94 -5.73 10.68
N ASN A 192 -13.95 -7.07 10.69
CA ASN A 192 -14.29 -7.84 11.89
C ASN A 192 -13.07 -8.08 12.79
N ILE A 193 -12.80 -7.10 13.66
CA ILE A 193 -11.67 -7.11 14.61
C ILE A 193 -11.72 -8.33 15.52
N ASN A 194 -12.91 -8.71 16.02
CA ASN A 194 -13.06 -9.83 16.96
C ASN A 194 -12.70 -11.17 16.31
N THR A 195 -13.12 -11.40 15.06
CA THR A 195 -12.75 -12.62 14.33
C THR A 195 -11.25 -12.64 14.06
N GLY A 196 -10.64 -11.50 13.66
CA GLY A 196 -9.19 -11.40 13.48
C GLY A 196 -8.43 -11.77 14.75
N ARG A 197 -8.83 -11.23 15.89
CA ARG A 197 -8.25 -11.54 17.21
C ARG A 197 -8.36 -13.02 17.57
N ASN A 198 -9.54 -13.60 17.41
CA ASN A 198 -9.78 -15.02 17.78
C ASN A 198 -8.94 -15.95 16.92
N MET A 199 -8.91 -15.73 15.60
CA MET A 199 -8.11 -16.55 14.68
C MET A 199 -6.61 -16.43 14.97
N ALA A 200 -6.11 -15.23 15.28
CA ALA A 200 -4.73 -15.02 15.66
C ALA A 200 -4.38 -15.76 16.96
N ASN A 201 -5.24 -15.68 17.99
CA ASN A 201 -5.06 -16.44 19.24
C ASN A 201 -4.99 -17.96 19.00
N GLU A 202 -5.87 -18.51 18.15
CA GLU A 202 -5.82 -19.92 17.77
C GLU A 202 -4.47 -20.27 17.11
N MET A 203 -3.98 -19.42 16.19
CA MET A 203 -2.69 -19.63 15.54
C MET A 203 -1.52 -19.60 16.55
N TYR A 204 -1.53 -18.67 17.52
CA TYR A 204 -0.50 -18.64 18.58
C TYR A 204 -0.56 -19.86 19.49
N VAL A 205 -1.77 -20.33 19.85
CA VAL A 205 -1.94 -21.60 20.59
C VAL A 205 -1.32 -22.77 19.83
N ASP A 206 -1.46 -22.78 18.49
CA ASP A 206 -0.91 -23.77 17.57
C ASP A 206 0.60 -23.55 17.27
N LYS A 207 1.30 -22.74 18.10
CA LYS A 207 2.74 -22.50 17.99
C LYS A 207 3.19 -21.67 16.79
N VAL A 208 2.30 -20.99 16.10
CA VAL A 208 2.70 -19.89 15.22
C VAL A 208 3.31 -18.81 16.11
N ASP A 209 4.49 -18.31 15.79
CA ASP A 209 5.15 -17.26 16.58
C ASP A 209 5.18 -15.89 15.89
N ILE A 210 4.97 -15.85 14.57
CA ILE A 210 4.87 -14.62 13.79
C ILE A 210 3.69 -14.71 12.83
N ILE A 211 2.75 -13.76 12.90
CA ILE A 211 1.62 -13.66 11.96
C ILE A 211 1.78 -12.40 11.11
N TYR A 212 1.77 -12.56 9.79
CA TYR A 212 1.60 -11.44 8.85
C TYR A 212 0.13 -11.27 8.55
N HIS A 213 -0.45 -10.11 8.90
CA HIS A 213 -1.83 -9.82 8.54
C HIS A 213 -1.93 -8.92 7.31
N VAL A 214 -2.92 -9.23 6.45
CA VAL A 214 -3.35 -8.39 5.32
C VAL A 214 -4.86 -8.27 5.40
N ALA A 215 -5.35 -7.57 6.42
CA ALA A 215 -6.74 -7.68 6.86
C ALA A 215 -7.43 -6.33 7.17
N GLY A 216 -6.84 -5.21 6.76
CA GLY A 216 -7.42 -3.89 7.02
C GLY A 216 -7.72 -3.67 8.51
N LEU A 217 -8.90 -3.12 8.82
CA LEU A 217 -9.32 -2.86 10.20
C LEU A 217 -9.38 -4.15 11.06
N ALA A 218 -9.73 -5.31 10.47
CA ALA A 218 -9.73 -6.59 11.20
C ALA A 218 -8.32 -6.98 11.68
N GLY A 219 -7.26 -6.50 11.04
CA GLY A 219 -5.86 -6.67 11.43
C GLY A 219 -5.51 -6.07 12.79
N LEU A 220 -6.26 -5.07 13.27
CA LEU A 220 -6.09 -4.54 14.64
C LEU A 220 -6.31 -5.62 15.68
N GLY A 221 -7.26 -6.54 15.44
CA GLY A 221 -7.47 -7.70 16.31
C GLY A 221 -6.28 -8.66 16.33
N VAL A 222 -5.58 -8.81 15.20
CA VAL A 222 -4.34 -9.63 15.12
C VAL A 222 -3.21 -8.99 15.92
N ILE A 223 -3.03 -7.67 15.80
CA ILE A 223 -2.03 -6.92 16.58
C ILE A 223 -2.34 -7.00 18.09
N GLU A 224 -3.62 -6.83 18.46
CA GLU A 224 -4.06 -6.96 19.84
C GLU A 224 -3.83 -8.38 20.38
N ALA A 225 -4.09 -9.41 19.58
CA ALA A 225 -3.82 -10.80 19.97
C ALA A 225 -2.31 -11.02 20.22
N ALA A 226 -1.43 -10.54 19.35
CA ALA A 226 0.01 -10.64 19.53
C ALA A 226 0.47 -9.97 20.84
N HIS A 227 -0.03 -8.76 21.10
CA HIS A 227 0.29 -8.01 22.32
C HIS A 227 -0.17 -8.72 23.60
N ASN A 228 -1.39 -9.29 23.60
CA ASN A 228 -2.02 -9.88 24.78
C ASN A 228 -1.57 -11.34 25.03
N PHE A 229 -1.14 -12.08 23.98
CA PHE A 229 -0.72 -13.46 24.12
C PHE A 229 0.60 -13.56 24.90
N GLY A 230 1.43 -12.52 24.86
CA GLY A 230 2.65 -12.38 25.64
C GLY A 230 3.93 -12.65 24.85
N ASP A 231 5.01 -12.95 25.57
CA ASP A 231 6.36 -13.08 25.03
C ASP A 231 6.42 -14.12 23.90
N GLU A 232 7.20 -13.77 22.86
CA GLU A 232 7.43 -14.59 21.66
C GLU A 232 6.24 -14.73 20.70
N SER A 233 5.22 -13.86 20.83
CA SER A 233 4.11 -13.75 19.89
C SER A 233 4.19 -12.42 19.14
N TYR A 234 4.49 -12.50 17.85
CA TYR A 234 4.79 -11.34 17.03
C TYR A 234 3.82 -11.21 15.86
N VAL A 235 3.74 -9.99 15.35
CA VAL A 235 2.93 -9.67 14.18
C VAL A 235 3.70 -8.80 13.20
N ILE A 236 3.40 -8.95 11.91
CA ILE A 236 3.85 -8.08 10.84
C ILE A 236 2.64 -7.32 10.34
N GLY A 237 2.76 -5.98 10.29
CA GLY A 237 1.73 -5.06 9.82
C GLY A 237 1.71 -4.89 8.30
N VAL A 238 0.73 -4.12 7.80
CA VAL A 238 0.51 -3.91 6.37
C VAL A 238 0.18 -2.45 6.03
N ASP A 239 0.55 -2.02 4.84
CA ASP A 239 0.30 -0.74 4.19
C ASP A 239 0.96 0.47 4.87
N GLN A 240 0.89 0.57 6.20
CA GLN A 240 1.42 1.66 7.02
C GLN A 240 2.33 1.12 8.14
N ASP A 241 3.15 1.98 8.71
CA ASP A 241 3.89 1.64 9.93
C ASP A 241 2.92 1.49 11.12
N GLN A 242 2.70 0.25 11.52
CA GLN A 242 1.83 -0.12 12.63
C GLN A 242 2.58 -0.39 13.93
N SER A 243 3.90 -0.15 13.98
CA SER A 243 4.73 -0.40 15.17
C SER A 243 4.26 0.36 16.42
N HIS A 244 3.65 1.52 16.23
CA HIS A 244 3.11 2.34 17.31
C HIS A 244 1.92 1.72 18.04
N LEU A 245 1.23 0.74 17.42
CA LEU A 245 0.05 0.06 18.00
C LEU A 245 0.46 -0.97 19.06
N ALA A 246 1.57 -1.68 18.86
CA ALA A 246 2.15 -2.63 19.81
C ALA A 246 3.68 -2.71 19.60
N PRO A 247 4.46 -1.75 20.16
CA PRO A 247 5.88 -1.56 19.81
C PRO A 247 6.80 -2.76 20.12
N ASP A 248 6.38 -3.63 21.02
CA ASP A 248 7.14 -4.82 21.41
C ASP A 248 6.68 -6.09 20.70
N SER A 249 5.54 -6.04 20.00
CA SER A 249 4.96 -7.20 19.27
C SER A 249 5.01 -7.03 17.74
N VAL A 250 4.99 -5.78 17.23
CA VAL A 250 5.09 -5.51 15.79
C VAL A 250 6.54 -5.52 15.36
N ILE A 251 6.97 -6.57 14.64
CA ILE A 251 8.34 -6.70 14.14
C ILE A 251 8.66 -5.64 13.10
N THR A 252 7.77 -5.51 12.13
CA THR A 252 7.83 -4.60 10.97
C THR A 252 6.44 -4.45 10.37
N SER A 253 6.32 -3.63 9.34
CA SER A 253 5.14 -3.58 8.47
C SER A 253 5.59 -3.55 7.01
N SER A 254 4.90 -4.27 6.13
CA SER A 254 5.04 -4.04 4.70
C SER A 254 4.38 -2.71 4.33
N ILE A 255 5.08 -1.87 3.61
CA ILE A 255 4.62 -0.52 3.26
C ILE A 255 4.08 -0.50 1.84
N LYS A 256 2.92 0.16 1.67
CA LYS A 256 2.36 0.59 0.39
C LYS A 256 2.09 2.09 0.46
N ASP A 257 2.95 2.89 -0.16
CA ASP A 257 2.93 4.35 -0.01
C ASP A 257 1.94 5.03 -0.95
N ILE A 258 0.64 4.81 -0.69
CA ILE A 258 -0.48 5.44 -1.42
C ILE A 258 -0.42 6.96 -1.29
N GLY A 259 -0.06 7.45 -0.10
CA GLY A 259 0.02 8.87 0.16
C GLY A 259 1.05 9.57 -0.73
N ARG A 260 2.20 8.95 -0.98
CA ARG A 260 3.22 9.47 -1.88
C ARG A 260 2.77 9.47 -3.34
N ILE A 261 2.07 8.43 -3.78
CA ILE A 261 1.51 8.37 -5.14
C ILE A 261 0.49 9.50 -5.33
N LEU A 262 -0.42 9.66 -4.39
CA LEU A 262 -1.41 10.73 -4.39
C LEU A 262 -0.74 12.10 -4.48
N ASN A 263 0.29 12.36 -3.68
CA ASN A 263 1.06 13.60 -3.73
C ASN A 263 1.72 13.81 -5.09
N ILE A 264 2.40 12.81 -5.65
CA ILE A 264 3.11 12.94 -6.94
C ILE A 264 2.13 13.23 -8.08
N ILE A 265 1.03 12.48 -8.18
CA ILE A 265 0.08 12.65 -9.28
C ILE A 265 -0.64 14.00 -9.19
N ILE A 266 -1.08 14.39 -7.99
CA ILE A 266 -1.70 15.72 -7.79
C ILE A 266 -0.70 16.83 -8.06
N SER A 267 0.54 16.71 -7.57
CA SER A 267 1.61 17.67 -7.85
C SER A 267 1.84 17.87 -9.35
N ASN A 268 1.95 16.77 -10.10
CA ASN A 268 2.17 16.83 -11.55
C ASN A 268 0.97 17.47 -12.27
N TYR A 269 -0.24 17.10 -11.84
CA TYR A 269 -1.45 17.71 -12.41
C TYR A 269 -1.52 19.22 -12.14
N LEU A 270 -1.27 19.66 -10.92
CA LEU A 270 -1.32 21.07 -10.54
C LEU A 270 -0.21 21.91 -11.19
N LYS A 271 1.01 21.38 -11.29
CA LYS A 271 2.19 22.12 -11.77
C LYS A 271 2.28 22.18 -13.29
N ILE A 272 1.97 21.08 -13.97
CA ILE A 272 2.21 20.93 -15.43
C ILE A 272 1.01 20.35 -16.17
N ASN A 273 -0.14 20.24 -15.54
CA ASN A 273 -1.37 19.63 -16.08
C ASN A 273 -1.16 18.23 -16.66
N ALA A 274 -0.22 17.45 -16.09
CA ALA A 274 0.05 16.08 -16.51
C ALA A 274 -0.92 15.12 -15.85
N PHE A 275 -1.57 14.27 -16.66
CA PHE A 275 -2.44 13.20 -16.21
C PHE A 275 -2.23 11.96 -17.09
N GLU A 276 -1.94 10.83 -16.48
CA GLU A 276 -1.69 9.56 -17.17
C GLU A 276 -2.92 8.67 -17.14
N GLY A 277 -3.96 9.03 -17.92
CA GLY A 277 -5.17 8.23 -18.10
C GLY A 277 -5.06 7.19 -19.20
N GLY A 278 -6.11 6.40 -19.39
CA GLY A 278 -6.21 5.39 -20.45
C GLY A 278 -5.34 4.15 -20.22
N ARG A 279 -4.84 3.92 -19.01
CA ARG A 279 -3.92 2.81 -18.75
C ARG A 279 -3.89 2.36 -17.29
N ILE A 280 -3.33 1.16 -17.10
CA ILE A 280 -2.98 0.61 -15.79
C ILE A 280 -1.50 0.86 -15.53
N LEU A 281 -1.20 1.56 -14.43
CA LEU A 281 0.16 1.76 -13.91
C LEU A 281 0.39 0.72 -12.81
N ASN A 282 1.47 -0.06 -12.92
CA ASN A 282 1.78 -1.13 -11.97
C ASN A 282 3.09 -0.81 -11.24
N TYR A 283 3.02 -0.54 -9.94
CA TYR A 283 4.14 -0.09 -9.12
C TYR A 283 4.63 -1.17 -8.15
N GLY A 284 5.91 -1.10 -7.79
CA GLY A 284 6.54 -2.03 -6.87
C GLY A 284 7.77 -1.44 -6.18
N LEU A 285 8.71 -2.30 -5.77
CA LEU A 285 9.98 -1.89 -5.14
C LEU A 285 10.81 -0.98 -6.05
N ARG A 286 10.82 -1.25 -7.38
CA ARG A 286 11.58 -0.44 -8.36
C ARG A 286 11.16 1.02 -8.36
N GLU A 287 9.88 1.29 -8.28
CA GLU A 287 9.29 2.64 -8.27
C GLU A 287 9.35 3.27 -6.87
N GLY A 288 9.74 2.51 -5.86
CA GLY A 288 9.89 2.95 -4.48
C GLY A 288 8.57 3.22 -3.75
N PHE A 289 7.47 2.58 -4.20
CA PHE A 289 6.17 2.70 -3.53
C PHE A 289 5.85 1.53 -2.62
N LEU A 290 6.67 0.47 -2.67
CA LEU A 290 6.66 -0.63 -1.72
C LEU A 290 7.97 -0.65 -0.95
N ASP A 291 7.91 -1.03 0.32
CA ASP A 291 9.07 -1.14 1.23
C ASP A 291 8.64 -1.97 2.47
N PHE A 292 9.50 -1.99 3.49
CA PHE A 292 9.17 -2.46 4.82
C PHE A 292 9.72 -1.50 5.88
N VAL A 293 9.13 -1.51 7.09
CA VAL A 293 9.60 -0.66 8.19
C VAL A 293 10.89 -1.22 8.77
N LYS A 294 11.95 -0.41 8.77
CA LYS A 294 13.22 -0.74 9.41
C LYS A 294 13.08 -0.57 10.94
N ASN A 295 13.04 -1.70 11.66
CA ASN A 295 12.93 -1.73 13.10
C ASN A 295 14.21 -2.30 13.71
N PRO A 296 15.17 -1.45 14.15
CA PRO A 296 16.47 -1.91 14.62
C PRO A 296 16.42 -2.69 15.95
N LYS A 297 15.28 -2.68 16.67
CA LYS A 297 15.08 -3.52 17.85
C LYS A 297 14.83 -4.99 17.48
N MET A 298 14.16 -5.23 16.34
CA MET A 298 13.71 -6.56 15.92
C MET A 298 14.52 -7.09 14.73
N ILE A 299 14.99 -6.21 13.85
CA ILE A 299 15.70 -6.55 12.62
C ILE A 299 17.17 -6.17 12.80
N SER A 300 18.07 -7.16 12.82
CA SER A 300 19.49 -6.90 12.94
C SER A 300 20.05 -6.20 11.69
N PHE A 301 21.11 -5.43 11.85
CA PHE A 301 21.81 -4.80 10.72
C PHE A 301 22.26 -5.82 9.64
N LYS A 302 22.66 -7.03 10.07
CA LYS A 302 23.00 -8.11 9.14
C LYS A 302 21.79 -8.49 8.28
N LEU A 303 20.62 -8.69 8.91
CA LEU A 303 19.39 -9.05 8.21
C LEU A 303 18.94 -7.92 7.26
N GLU A 304 19.07 -6.66 7.68
CA GLU A 304 18.78 -5.50 6.84
C GLU A 304 19.64 -5.50 5.56
N LYS A 305 20.94 -5.81 5.67
CA LYS A 305 21.83 -5.95 4.51
C LYS A 305 21.42 -7.09 3.56
N GLU A 306 20.99 -8.23 4.12
CA GLU A 306 20.45 -9.34 3.31
C GLU A 306 19.19 -8.90 2.54
N LEU A 307 18.31 -8.12 3.17
CA LEU A 307 17.10 -7.59 2.55
C LEU A 307 17.37 -6.55 1.45
N ASP A 308 18.37 -5.68 1.63
CA ASP A 308 18.82 -4.75 0.60
C ASP A 308 19.26 -5.53 -0.67
N ASP A 309 20.09 -6.59 -0.53
CA ASP A 309 20.52 -7.43 -1.64
C ASP A 309 19.35 -8.18 -2.32
N ILE A 310 18.39 -8.68 -1.52
CA ILE A 310 17.19 -9.32 -2.05
C ILE A 310 16.32 -8.32 -2.81
N SER A 311 16.12 -7.12 -2.27
CA SER A 311 15.38 -6.05 -2.94
C SER A 311 15.99 -5.71 -4.30
N GLU A 312 17.33 -5.59 -4.37
CA GLU A 312 18.03 -5.37 -5.64
C GLU A 312 17.83 -6.54 -6.63
N LYS A 313 17.83 -7.78 -6.15
CA LYS A 313 17.56 -8.95 -7.00
C LYS A 313 16.13 -8.96 -7.56
N ILE A 314 15.15 -8.55 -6.77
CA ILE A 314 13.75 -8.40 -7.20
C ILE A 314 13.64 -7.25 -8.22
N ILE A 315 14.17 -6.07 -7.91
CA ILE A 315 14.18 -4.89 -8.80
C ILE A 315 14.82 -5.21 -10.15
N ASN A 316 15.90 -5.99 -10.14
CA ASN A 316 16.62 -6.42 -11.34
C ASN A 316 16.07 -7.70 -11.98
N ARG A 317 14.90 -8.19 -11.52
CA ARG A 317 14.22 -9.40 -12.01
C ARG A 317 15.06 -10.68 -11.98
N LYS A 318 16.07 -10.74 -11.11
CA LYS A 318 16.81 -11.97 -10.79
C LYS A 318 15.96 -12.89 -9.89
N ILE A 319 15.08 -12.31 -9.11
CA ILE A 319 14.01 -12.99 -8.39
C ILE A 319 12.70 -12.45 -8.95
N VAL A 320 11.87 -13.30 -9.54
CA VAL A 320 10.50 -12.98 -9.94
C VAL A 320 9.59 -13.50 -8.86
N VAL A 321 9.02 -12.58 -8.06
CA VAL A 321 8.19 -12.94 -6.93
C VAL A 321 6.82 -13.44 -7.44
N PRO A 322 6.34 -14.60 -6.96
CA PRO A 322 5.05 -15.13 -7.36
C PRO A 322 3.88 -14.38 -6.69
N ASN A 323 2.78 -14.21 -7.43
CA ASN A 323 1.57 -13.54 -6.96
C ASN A 323 0.29 -14.40 -7.02
N ASN A 324 0.43 -15.65 -7.44
CA ASN A 324 -0.66 -16.62 -7.50
C ASN A 324 -0.10 -18.05 -7.38
N GLU A 325 -0.99 -19.03 -7.20
CA GLU A 325 -0.62 -20.43 -6.98
C GLU A 325 0.26 -21.03 -8.10
N SER A 326 -0.07 -20.74 -9.35
CA SER A 326 0.67 -21.27 -10.50
C SER A 326 2.11 -20.75 -10.51
N THR A 327 2.29 -19.45 -10.32
CA THR A 327 3.62 -18.82 -10.28
C THR A 327 4.39 -19.22 -9.01
N TYR A 328 3.70 -19.44 -7.88
CA TYR A 328 4.30 -19.93 -6.65
C TYR A 328 4.84 -21.35 -6.80
N ASN A 329 4.07 -22.25 -7.38
CA ASN A 329 4.54 -23.63 -7.66
C ASN A 329 5.76 -23.65 -8.60
N LYS A 330 5.84 -22.72 -9.55
CA LYS A 330 7.03 -22.57 -10.40
C LYS A 330 8.22 -22.07 -9.59
N PHE A 331 8.02 -21.05 -8.76
CA PHE A 331 9.05 -20.47 -7.90
C PHE A 331 9.67 -21.53 -6.97
N LEU A 332 8.85 -22.37 -6.33
CA LEU A 332 9.35 -23.46 -5.46
C LEU A 332 10.27 -24.43 -6.20
N LYS A 333 9.96 -24.77 -7.45
CA LYS A 333 10.81 -25.64 -8.27
C LYS A 333 12.14 -24.99 -8.64
N GLU A 334 12.15 -23.68 -8.83
CA GLU A 334 13.34 -22.94 -9.28
C GLU A 334 14.29 -22.58 -8.13
N PHE A 335 13.75 -22.19 -6.97
CA PHE A 335 14.55 -21.60 -5.88
C PHE A 335 14.58 -22.42 -4.60
N VAL A 336 13.66 -23.36 -4.41
CA VAL A 336 13.52 -24.08 -3.15
C VAL A 336 13.84 -25.57 -3.30
N ASN A 337 13.54 -26.20 -4.41
CA ASN A 337 13.92 -27.59 -4.75
C ASN A 337 15.24 -27.60 -5.51
#